data_acbd8cf1e37cfb741313a542982440f8
#
_entry.id   acbd8cf1e37cfb741313a542982440f8
#
_cell.length_a   1.000
_cell.length_b   1.000
_cell.length_c   1.000
_cell.angle_alpha   90.00
_cell.angle_beta   90.00
_cell.angle_gamma   90.00
#
_symmetry.space_group_name_H-M   'P 1'
#
loop_
_entity.id
_entity.type
_entity.pdbx_description
1 polymer ?
#
loop_
_entity_poly.entity_id
_entity_poly.type
_entity_poly.pdbx_seq_one_letter_code
_entity_poly.pdbx_strand_id
1 'polypeptide(L)'
;VTGKHRANEERPVPRPPRRGFSVGRVHRFSESLALSNAYADAEWWIPIYRQAFPKLMTAVSIREDGWAQRGGIDRVLTLQCGRTYTVDEKVRTENWPDILLEQWSDEERRIPGWIQKPLACDFIAYDYAPTETCYLLPVAPLQRAWRQRGREWIVAYGTRRARNPGYVSVGVPVPRDVLMQAIVDAMRLATNERRSIPMQLLPSPSQASLPF
;
A
#
# COMPACT_ATOMS: atom_id res chain seq x y z
N VAL A 1 36.95 1.12 34.23
CA VAL A 1 36.10 2.02 33.42
C VAL A 1 34.97 1.16 32.87
N THR A 2 33.82 1.20 33.53
CA THR A 2 32.65 0.38 33.24
C THR A 2 31.73 1.13 32.27
N GLY A 3 31.67 0.67 31.02
CA GLY A 3 30.72 1.16 30.00
C GLY A 3 29.30 0.64 30.26
N LYS A 4 28.38 1.53 30.61
CA LYS A 4 26.94 1.22 30.73
C LYS A 4 26.34 1.13 29.34
N HIS A 5 25.90 -0.08 28.94
CA HIS A 5 24.99 -0.25 27.81
C HIS A 5 23.64 0.39 28.16
N ARG A 6 23.26 1.44 27.42
CA ARG A 6 21.87 1.96 27.43
C ARG A 6 21.00 1.00 26.66
N ALA A 7 20.08 0.35 27.38
CA ALA A 7 18.96 -0.36 26.79
C ALA A 7 18.12 0.62 25.96
N ASN A 8 17.80 0.22 24.75
CA ASN A 8 16.92 0.96 23.85
C ASN A 8 15.49 0.81 24.37
N GLU A 9 14.96 1.80 25.08
CA GLU A 9 13.57 1.84 25.53
C GLU A 9 12.66 1.96 24.30
N GLU A 10 11.97 0.87 23.99
CA GLU A 10 10.88 0.86 23.02
C GLU A 10 9.78 1.80 23.51
N ARG A 11 9.51 2.86 22.75
CA ARG A 11 8.41 3.78 23.06
C ARG A 11 7.08 3.02 22.94
N PRO A 12 6.20 3.09 23.95
CA PRO A 12 4.90 2.43 23.93
C PRO A 12 4.03 3.00 22.79
N VAL A 13 3.42 2.09 22.01
CA VAL A 13 2.47 2.43 20.95
C VAL A 13 1.27 3.16 21.56
N PRO A 14 0.90 4.37 21.08
CA PRO A 14 -0.24 5.10 21.62
C PRO A 14 -1.53 4.30 21.45
N ARG A 15 -2.26 4.07 22.53
CA ARG A 15 -3.59 3.42 22.49
C ARG A 15 -4.62 4.39 21.94
N PRO A 16 -5.41 4.00 20.94
CA PRO A 16 -6.49 4.83 20.43
C PRO A 16 -7.57 5.03 21.51
N PRO A 17 -8.22 6.21 21.55
CA PRO A 17 -9.34 6.45 22.46
C PRO A 17 -10.49 5.48 22.18
N ARG A 18 -11.04 4.86 23.22
CA ARG A 18 -12.23 4.00 23.14
C ARG A 18 -13.43 4.86 22.71
N ARG A 19 -13.76 4.87 21.43
CA ARG A 19 -15.03 5.43 20.92
C ARG A 19 -16.06 4.32 20.86
N GLY A 20 -17.26 4.63 21.40
CA GLY A 20 -18.40 3.73 21.43
C GLY A 20 -18.76 3.20 20.04
N PHE A 21 -19.21 1.95 20.00
CA PHE A 21 -19.71 1.28 18.80
C PHE A 21 -20.90 2.06 18.22
N SER A 22 -20.69 2.74 17.11
CA SER A 22 -21.76 3.24 16.26
C SER A 22 -22.24 2.06 15.41
N VAL A 23 -23.53 1.73 15.53
CA VAL A 23 -24.22 0.72 14.74
C VAL A 23 -24.05 1.04 13.26
N GLY A 24 -23.46 0.11 12.49
CA GLY A 24 -22.98 0.32 11.15
C GLY A 24 -24.04 0.84 10.18
N ARG A 25 -23.77 1.97 9.54
CA ARG A 25 -24.41 2.39 8.30
C ARG A 25 -24.17 1.29 7.25
N VAL A 26 -25.26 0.72 6.75
CA VAL A 26 -25.21 -0.19 5.59
C VAL A 26 -24.74 0.65 4.40
N HIS A 27 -23.47 0.50 4.01
CA HIS A 27 -22.98 1.08 2.76
C HIS A 27 -23.70 0.40 1.60
N ARG A 28 -24.43 1.17 0.79
CA ARG A 28 -25.02 0.67 -0.44
C ARG A 28 -23.90 0.51 -1.46
N PHE A 29 -23.52 -0.73 -1.72
CA PHE A 29 -22.44 -1.09 -2.63
C PHE A 29 -22.56 -0.43 -4.01
N SER A 30 -23.77 -0.33 -4.56
CA SER A 30 -24.04 0.32 -5.86
C SER A 30 -23.71 1.82 -5.85
N GLU A 31 -24.01 2.53 -4.76
CA GLU A 31 -23.67 3.95 -4.62
C GLU A 31 -22.15 4.14 -4.44
N SER A 32 -21.52 3.26 -3.67
CA SER A 32 -20.07 3.25 -3.48
C SER A 32 -19.32 2.90 -4.76
N LEU A 33 -19.82 1.96 -5.55
CA LEU A 33 -19.23 1.56 -6.82
C LEU A 33 -19.41 2.66 -7.88
N ALA A 34 -20.61 3.27 -7.98
CA ALA A 34 -20.84 4.39 -8.89
C ALA A 34 -19.95 5.61 -8.55
N LEU A 35 -19.80 5.90 -7.26
CA LEU A 35 -18.88 6.94 -6.80
C LEU A 35 -17.42 6.57 -7.11
N SER A 36 -17.01 5.35 -6.83
CA SER A 36 -15.67 4.85 -7.15
C SER A 36 -15.36 4.95 -8.65
N ASN A 37 -16.34 4.62 -9.51
CA ASN A 37 -16.18 4.74 -10.96
C ASN A 37 -16.12 6.20 -11.41
N ALA A 38 -16.94 7.08 -10.84
CA ALA A 38 -16.89 8.53 -11.12
C ALA A 38 -15.56 9.16 -10.71
N TYR A 39 -14.96 8.70 -9.61
CA TYR A 39 -13.62 9.12 -9.20
C TYR A 39 -12.50 8.48 -10.02
N ALA A 40 -12.77 7.32 -10.61
CA ALA A 40 -11.79 6.57 -11.39
C ALA A 40 -11.39 7.26 -12.69
N ASP A 41 -12.34 7.87 -13.37
CA ASP A 41 -12.14 8.57 -14.64
C ASP A 41 -11.85 10.07 -14.44
N ALA A 42 -11.78 10.53 -13.21
CA ALA A 42 -11.59 11.93 -12.90
C ALA A 42 -10.20 12.42 -13.33
N GLU A 43 -10.16 13.54 -14.06
CA GLU A 43 -8.94 14.20 -14.49
C GLU A 43 -8.04 14.66 -13.32
N TRP A 44 -8.59 14.70 -12.10
CA TRP A 44 -7.89 15.10 -10.87
C TRP A 44 -6.71 14.20 -10.48
N TRP A 45 -6.66 12.95 -10.97
CA TRP A 45 -5.50 12.09 -10.80
C TRP A 45 -4.23 12.59 -11.48
N ILE A 46 -4.39 13.30 -12.60
CA ILE A 46 -3.24 13.79 -13.38
C ILE A 46 -2.40 14.81 -12.61
N PRO A 47 -2.98 15.84 -11.95
CA PRO A 47 -2.23 16.74 -11.07
C PRO A 47 -1.49 16.03 -9.95
N ILE A 48 -2.12 15.04 -9.29
CA ILE A 48 -1.50 14.23 -8.24
C ILE A 48 -0.26 13.51 -8.77
N TYR A 49 -0.40 12.81 -9.90
CA TYR A 49 0.75 12.09 -10.49
C TYR A 49 1.83 13.03 -11.02
N ARG A 50 1.49 14.21 -11.53
CA ARG A 50 2.49 15.22 -11.91
C ARG A 50 3.28 15.75 -10.72
N GLN A 51 2.63 15.90 -9.57
CA GLN A 51 3.31 16.30 -8.34
C GLN A 51 4.27 15.20 -7.84
N ALA A 52 3.85 13.94 -7.88
CA ALA A 52 4.68 12.79 -7.46
C ALA A 52 5.80 12.48 -8.46
N PHE A 53 5.55 12.69 -9.74
CA PHE A 53 6.46 12.39 -10.85
C PHE A 53 6.59 13.63 -11.78
N PRO A 54 7.48 14.59 -11.48
CA PRO A 54 7.60 15.85 -12.25
C PRO A 54 7.91 15.65 -13.74
N LYS A 55 8.46 14.48 -14.13
CA LYS A 55 8.74 14.11 -15.52
C LYS A 55 7.69 13.16 -16.11
N LEU A 56 6.47 13.18 -15.58
CA LEU A 56 5.35 12.42 -16.11
C LEU A 56 5.02 12.86 -17.54
N MET A 57 5.02 11.93 -18.46
CA MET A 57 4.65 12.14 -19.86
C MET A 57 3.19 11.77 -20.10
N THR A 58 2.79 10.57 -19.68
CA THR A 58 1.42 10.08 -19.81
C THR A 58 0.95 9.34 -18.56
N ALA A 59 -0.38 9.37 -18.33
CA ALA A 59 -1.05 8.57 -17.32
C ALA A 59 -2.33 7.99 -17.94
N VAL A 60 -2.27 6.72 -18.32
CA VAL A 60 -3.33 6.05 -19.09
C VAL A 60 -4.12 5.13 -18.16
N SER A 61 -5.44 5.32 -18.08
CA SER A 61 -6.34 4.39 -17.41
C SER A 61 -6.47 3.09 -18.23
N ILE A 62 -6.36 1.96 -17.55
CA ILE A 62 -6.49 0.61 -18.15
C ILE A 62 -7.53 -0.22 -17.41
N ARG A 63 -8.48 0.43 -16.74
CA ARG A 63 -9.51 -0.22 -15.92
C ARG A 63 -10.44 -1.14 -16.71
N GLU A 64 -10.58 -0.93 -18.01
CA GLU A 64 -11.40 -1.78 -18.89
C GLU A 64 -10.67 -3.08 -19.27
N ASP A 65 -9.35 -3.17 -19.03
CA ASP A 65 -8.58 -4.40 -19.25
C ASP A 65 -8.77 -5.36 -18.07
N GLY A 66 -9.53 -6.43 -18.31
CA GLY A 66 -9.82 -7.43 -17.28
C GLY A 66 -8.59 -8.19 -16.78
N TRP A 67 -7.47 -8.21 -17.53
CA TRP A 67 -6.21 -8.77 -17.06
C TRP A 67 -5.51 -7.81 -16.09
N ALA A 68 -5.45 -6.54 -16.45
CA ALA A 68 -4.89 -5.50 -15.60
C ALA A 68 -5.62 -5.40 -14.25
N GLN A 69 -6.95 -5.42 -14.26
CA GLN A 69 -7.77 -5.41 -13.05
C GLN A 69 -7.50 -6.61 -12.14
N ARG A 70 -7.30 -7.82 -12.67
CA ARG A 70 -6.92 -8.98 -11.87
C ARG A 70 -5.58 -8.80 -11.19
N GLY A 71 -4.64 -8.10 -11.84
CA GLY A 71 -3.35 -7.72 -11.30
C GLY A 71 -3.41 -6.56 -10.30
N GLY A 72 -4.56 -5.90 -10.14
CA GLY A 72 -4.70 -4.68 -9.35
C GLY A 72 -4.02 -3.49 -10.01
N ILE A 73 -4.22 -3.32 -11.33
CA ILE A 73 -3.68 -2.18 -12.07
C ILE A 73 -4.84 -1.39 -12.66
N ASP A 74 -4.97 -0.14 -12.24
CA ASP A 74 -5.98 0.81 -12.75
C ASP A 74 -5.37 1.78 -13.77
N ARG A 75 -4.08 2.11 -13.60
CA ARG A 75 -3.41 3.12 -14.43
C ARG A 75 -1.94 2.78 -14.70
N VAL A 76 -1.47 3.15 -15.89
CA VAL A 76 -0.06 3.11 -16.28
C VAL A 76 0.48 4.53 -16.40
N LEU A 77 1.56 4.83 -15.69
CA LEU A 77 2.28 6.09 -15.72
C LEU A 77 3.55 5.92 -16.56
N THR A 78 3.80 6.79 -17.53
CA THR A 78 5.04 6.77 -18.32
C THR A 78 5.80 8.08 -18.12
N LEU A 79 7.08 7.96 -17.77
CA LEU A 79 7.98 9.10 -17.61
C LEU A 79 8.74 9.43 -18.91
N GLN A 80 9.24 10.64 -19.03
CA GLN A 80 10.02 11.11 -20.19
C GLN A 80 11.27 10.23 -20.47
N CYS A 81 11.83 9.56 -19.47
CA CYS A 81 12.95 8.64 -19.65
C CYS A 81 12.53 7.23 -20.13
N GLY A 82 11.27 7.03 -20.49
CA GLY A 82 10.72 5.73 -20.91
C GLY A 82 10.37 4.77 -19.78
N ARG A 83 10.66 5.13 -18.51
CA ARG A 83 10.28 4.29 -17.36
C ARG A 83 8.78 4.33 -17.16
N THR A 84 8.18 3.18 -16.87
CA THR A 84 6.76 3.04 -16.57
C THR A 84 6.55 2.60 -15.12
N TYR A 85 5.44 3.04 -14.53
CA TYR A 85 4.92 2.57 -13.25
C TYR A 85 3.45 2.22 -13.39
N THR A 86 3.01 1.24 -12.62
CA THR A 86 1.62 0.79 -12.57
C THR A 86 1.02 1.12 -11.20
N VAL A 87 -0.24 1.54 -11.20
CA VAL A 87 -0.92 2.05 -10.00
C VAL A 87 -2.30 1.42 -9.85
N ASP A 88 -2.64 1.01 -8.63
CA ASP A 88 -4.00 0.66 -8.18
C ASP A 88 -4.56 1.87 -7.40
N GLU A 89 -5.70 2.40 -7.80
CA GLU A 89 -6.31 3.62 -7.28
C GLU A 89 -7.42 3.29 -6.27
N LYS A 90 -7.32 3.85 -5.08
CA LYS A 90 -8.31 3.67 -4.01
C LYS A 90 -8.75 5.00 -3.45
N VAL A 91 -10.06 5.27 -3.49
CA VAL A 91 -10.64 6.52 -3.04
C VAL A 91 -11.44 6.33 -1.76
N ARG A 92 -11.22 7.20 -0.79
CA ARG A 92 -12.02 7.33 0.42
C ARG A 92 -12.89 8.57 0.30
N THR A 93 -14.18 8.40 0.53
CA THR A 93 -15.18 9.48 0.49
C THR A 93 -15.29 10.24 1.82
N GLU A 94 -14.59 9.78 2.86
CA GLU A 94 -14.53 10.39 4.18
C GLU A 94 -13.08 10.53 4.63
N ASN A 95 -12.78 11.60 5.38
CA ASN A 95 -11.44 11.85 5.91
C ASN A 95 -11.19 11.05 7.20
N TRP A 96 -10.86 9.79 7.07
CA TRP A 96 -10.44 8.94 8.18
C TRP A 96 -8.97 9.17 8.55
N PRO A 97 -8.57 9.07 9.82
CA PRO A 97 -7.18 9.20 10.25
C PRO A 97 -6.32 7.96 9.94
N ASP A 98 -6.90 6.96 9.30
CA ASP A 98 -6.31 5.65 9.04
C ASP A 98 -6.34 5.29 7.56
N ILE A 99 -5.44 4.39 7.15
CA ILE A 99 -5.50 3.67 5.87
C ILE A 99 -6.11 2.30 6.15
N LEU A 100 -7.20 1.98 5.46
CA LEU A 100 -7.90 0.70 5.61
C LEU A 100 -7.22 -0.37 4.73
N LEU A 101 -6.44 -1.23 5.35
CA LEU A 101 -5.78 -2.35 4.68
C LEU A 101 -6.75 -3.53 4.57
N GLU A 102 -7.28 -3.79 3.38
CA GLU A 102 -8.21 -4.90 3.17
C GLU A 102 -7.49 -6.23 3.33
N GLN A 103 -7.80 -6.92 4.43
CA GLN A 103 -7.27 -8.24 4.75
C GLN A 103 -7.98 -9.34 3.95
N TRP A 104 -9.31 -9.30 3.93
CA TRP A 104 -10.15 -10.25 3.21
C TRP A 104 -11.08 -9.50 2.26
N SER A 105 -11.05 -9.84 1.00
CA SER A 105 -12.07 -9.38 0.04
C SER A 105 -13.38 -10.15 0.20
N ASP A 106 -13.30 -11.42 0.67
CA ASP A 106 -14.42 -12.25 1.11
C ASP A 106 -13.97 -13.02 2.36
N GLU A 107 -14.55 -12.69 3.52
CA GLU A 107 -14.18 -13.29 4.81
C GLU A 107 -14.59 -14.76 4.89
N GLU A 108 -15.79 -15.10 4.40
CA GLU A 108 -16.35 -16.44 4.47
C GLU A 108 -15.54 -17.42 3.60
N ARG A 109 -15.24 -17.01 2.37
CA ARG A 109 -14.47 -17.82 1.43
C ARG A 109 -12.96 -17.72 1.63
N ARG A 110 -12.50 -16.92 2.59
CA ARG A 110 -11.07 -16.65 2.85
C ARG A 110 -10.33 -16.13 1.62
N ILE A 111 -10.99 -15.34 0.78
CA ILE A 111 -10.36 -14.72 -0.39
C ILE A 111 -9.50 -13.54 0.09
N PRO A 112 -8.17 -13.55 -0.15
CA PRO A 112 -7.29 -12.48 0.32
C PRO A 112 -7.69 -11.12 -0.25
N GLY A 113 -7.67 -10.09 0.60
CA GLY A 113 -7.77 -8.70 0.20
C GLY A 113 -6.49 -8.17 -0.43
N TRP A 114 -6.53 -6.95 -0.94
CA TRP A 114 -5.45 -6.36 -1.71
C TRP A 114 -4.12 -6.27 -0.95
N ILE A 115 -4.12 -6.20 0.38
CA ILE A 115 -2.87 -6.14 1.15
C ILE A 115 -2.13 -7.49 1.19
N GLN A 116 -2.85 -8.61 1.01
CA GLN A 116 -2.29 -9.96 1.10
C GLN A 116 -2.07 -10.65 -0.25
N LYS A 117 -2.93 -10.36 -1.24
CA LYS A 117 -2.80 -10.99 -2.56
C LYS A 117 -1.58 -10.45 -3.31
N PRO A 118 -0.96 -11.23 -4.21
CA PRO A 118 0.03 -10.70 -5.14
C PRO A 118 -0.59 -9.58 -5.97
N LEU A 119 0.07 -8.42 -6.01
CA LEU A 119 -0.29 -7.29 -6.85
C LEU A 119 0.79 -7.09 -7.90
N ALA A 120 0.36 -6.80 -9.13
CA ALA A 120 1.27 -6.48 -10.23
C ALA A 120 1.57 -4.98 -10.33
N CYS A 121 0.90 -4.13 -9.52
CA CYS A 121 1.17 -2.70 -9.50
C CYS A 121 2.37 -2.34 -8.64
N ASP A 122 3.03 -1.22 -8.98
CA ASP A 122 4.15 -0.67 -8.23
C ASP A 122 3.69 0.11 -7.01
N PHE A 123 2.56 0.81 -7.13
CA PHE A 123 2.01 1.68 -6.09
C PHE A 123 0.51 1.48 -5.90
N ILE A 124 0.06 1.70 -4.66
CA ILE A 124 -1.33 2.02 -4.34
C ILE A 124 -1.45 3.54 -4.20
N ALA A 125 -2.26 4.18 -5.03
CA ALA A 125 -2.65 5.58 -4.84
C ALA A 125 -3.89 5.62 -3.93
N TYR A 126 -3.68 5.91 -2.66
CA TYR A 126 -4.74 5.93 -1.66
C TYR A 126 -5.16 7.36 -1.36
N ASP A 127 -6.31 7.74 -1.87
CA ASP A 127 -6.82 9.10 -1.83
C ASP A 127 -7.95 9.32 -0.83
N TYR A 128 -7.97 10.53 -0.25
CA TYR A 128 -9.04 11.06 0.60
C TYR A 128 -9.69 12.23 -0.13
N ALA A 129 -10.75 11.96 -0.88
CA ALA A 129 -11.44 12.98 -1.68
C ALA A 129 -11.83 14.26 -0.92
N PRO A 130 -12.31 14.21 0.35
CA PRO A 130 -12.69 15.43 1.08
C PRO A 130 -11.52 16.37 1.42
N THR A 131 -10.29 15.88 1.40
CA THR A 131 -9.08 16.67 1.73
C THR A 131 -8.11 16.78 0.57
N GLU A 132 -8.47 16.21 -0.58
CA GLU A 132 -7.62 16.17 -1.79
C GLU A 132 -6.19 15.68 -1.48
N THR A 133 -6.09 14.70 -0.55
CA THR A 133 -4.81 14.19 -0.08
C THR A 133 -4.63 12.75 -0.52
N CYS A 134 -3.64 12.51 -1.36
CA CYS A 134 -3.29 11.18 -1.84
C CYS A 134 -1.95 10.69 -1.26
N TYR A 135 -1.94 9.45 -0.79
CA TYR A 135 -0.75 8.72 -0.37
C TYR A 135 -0.34 7.74 -1.46
N LEU A 136 0.82 7.93 -2.04
CA LEU A 136 1.39 6.98 -3.01
C LEU A 136 2.22 5.94 -2.26
N LEU A 137 1.64 4.76 -2.04
CA LEU A 137 2.20 3.69 -1.21
C LEU A 137 2.93 2.67 -2.10
N PRO A 138 4.24 2.49 -1.96
CA PRO A 138 4.96 1.47 -2.73
C PRO A 138 4.55 0.06 -2.26
N VAL A 139 4.10 -0.79 -3.18
CA VAL A 139 3.47 -2.09 -2.87
C VAL A 139 4.42 -3.05 -2.16
N ALA A 140 5.64 -3.21 -2.64
CA ALA A 140 6.56 -4.20 -2.09
C ALA A 140 6.91 -3.94 -0.60
N PRO A 141 7.34 -2.73 -0.18
CA PRO A 141 7.57 -2.43 1.24
C PRO A 141 6.27 -2.39 2.06
N LEU A 142 5.15 -1.95 1.49
CA LEU A 142 3.84 -1.98 2.16
C LEU A 142 3.44 -3.42 2.52
N GLN A 143 3.51 -4.36 1.58
CA GLN A 143 3.21 -5.77 1.84
C GLN A 143 4.23 -6.42 2.77
N ARG A 144 5.50 -5.99 2.76
CA ARG A 144 6.50 -6.43 3.74
C ARG A 144 6.12 -5.95 5.13
N ALA A 145 5.74 -4.69 5.31
CA ALA A 145 5.27 -4.14 6.59
C ALA A 145 4.05 -4.90 7.12
N TRP A 146 3.10 -5.24 6.23
CA TRP A 146 1.95 -6.07 6.59
C TRP A 146 2.36 -7.47 7.07
N ARG A 147 3.27 -8.17 6.38
CA ARG A 147 3.75 -9.49 6.80
C ARG A 147 4.42 -9.46 8.17
N GLN A 148 5.13 -8.37 8.48
CA GLN A 148 5.84 -8.19 9.75
C GLN A 148 4.91 -7.81 10.91
N ARG A 149 3.96 -6.89 10.67
CA ARG A 149 3.16 -6.23 11.72
C ARG A 149 1.65 -6.44 11.62
N GLY A 150 1.15 -7.10 10.58
CA GLY A 150 -0.29 -7.23 10.36
C GLY A 150 -1.05 -7.86 11.52
N ARG A 151 -0.47 -8.87 12.19
CA ARG A 151 -1.07 -9.49 13.39
C ARG A 151 -1.14 -8.50 14.57
N GLU A 152 -0.09 -7.73 14.78
CA GLU A 152 -0.04 -6.69 15.81
C GLU A 152 -1.11 -5.62 15.53
N TRP A 153 -1.23 -5.17 14.29
CA TRP A 153 -2.23 -4.17 13.90
C TRP A 153 -3.67 -4.66 14.05
N ILE A 154 -3.95 -5.93 13.74
CA ILE A 154 -5.27 -6.52 13.96
C ILE A 154 -5.63 -6.47 15.45
N VAL A 155 -4.70 -6.79 16.33
CA VAL A 155 -4.91 -6.74 17.78
C VAL A 155 -5.06 -5.29 18.28
N ALA A 156 -4.20 -4.39 17.82
CA ALA A 156 -4.15 -3.01 18.30
C ALA A 156 -5.32 -2.15 17.80
N TYR A 157 -5.72 -2.30 16.54
CA TYR A 157 -6.69 -1.43 15.87
C TYR A 157 -8.00 -2.12 15.52
N GLY A 158 -8.09 -3.44 15.69
CA GLY A 158 -9.26 -4.23 15.33
C GLY A 158 -9.48 -4.33 13.83
N THR A 159 -10.69 -4.80 13.47
CA THR A 159 -11.09 -4.95 12.06
C THR A 159 -12.38 -4.19 11.80
N ARG A 160 -12.54 -3.70 10.56
CA ARG A 160 -13.80 -3.15 10.05
C ARG A 160 -14.36 -4.08 8.99
N ARG A 161 -15.64 -4.40 9.10
CA ARG A 161 -16.36 -5.24 8.15
C ARG A 161 -17.27 -4.40 7.28
N ALA A 162 -17.20 -4.58 5.98
CA ALA A 162 -18.14 -4.00 5.02
C ALA A 162 -18.99 -5.12 4.41
N ARG A 163 -20.31 -5.00 4.55
CA ARG A 163 -21.26 -5.96 3.96
C ARG A 163 -21.54 -5.56 2.52
N ASN A 164 -21.24 -6.45 1.61
CA ASN A 164 -21.53 -6.33 0.19
C ASN A 164 -22.59 -7.37 -0.21
N PRO A 165 -23.26 -7.23 -1.34
CA PRO A 165 -24.17 -8.26 -1.84
C PRO A 165 -23.42 -9.58 -2.04
N GLY A 166 -23.74 -10.59 -1.21
CA GLY A 166 -23.19 -11.95 -1.31
C GLY A 166 -21.81 -12.20 -0.66
N TYR A 167 -21.19 -11.18 -0.04
CA TYR A 167 -19.92 -11.36 0.68
C TYR A 167 -19.66 -10.27 1.72
N VAL A 168 -18.72 -10.52 2.61
CA VAL A 168 -18.24 -9.53 3.61
C VAL A 168 -16.76 -9.31 3.41
N SER A 169 -16.35 -8.07 3.16
CA SER A 169 -14.94 -7.70 3.16
C SER A 169 -14.50 -7.23 4.55
N VAL A 170 -13.23 -7.47 4.87
CA VAL A 170 -12.63 -7.13 6.17
C VAL A 170 -11.36 -6.34 5.95
N GLY A 171 -11.27 -5.18 6.59
CA GLY A 171 -10.09 -4.34 6.57
C GLY A 171 -9.58 -3.99 7.97
N VAL A 172 -8.29 -3.71 8.08
CA VAL A 172 -7.63 -3.26 9.30
C VAL A 172 -7.33 -1.77 9.17
N PRO A 173 -7.90 -0.90 10.03
CA PRO A 173 -7.71 0.55 9.96
C PRO A 173 -6.40 0.95 10.66
N VAL A 174 -5.30 0.99 9.93
CA VAL A 174 -3.99 1.36 10.48
C VAL A 174 -3.80 2.87 10.43
N PRO A 175 -3.47 3.55 11.56
CA PRO A 175 -3.16 4.98 11.56
C PRO A 175 -2.10 5.33 10.50
N ARG A 176 -2.29 6.47 9.83
CA ARG A 176 -1.45 6.88 8.69
C ARG A 176 0.04 6.97 9.05
N ASP A 177 0.35 7.60 10.18
CA ASP A 177 1.70 7.76 10.70
C ASP A 177 2.37 6.42 11.03
N VAL A 178 1.64 5.51 11.67
CA VAL A 178 2.10 4.15 11.99
C VAL A 178 2.43 3.36 10.74
N LEU A 179 1.53 3.43 9.73
CA LEU A 179 1.75 2.74 8.46
C LEU A 179 2.95 3.30 7.71
N MET A 180 3.07 4.63 7.61
CA MET A 180 4.19 5.27 6.93
C MET A 180 5.52 4.91 7.57
N GLN A 181 5.60 4.94 8.91
CA GLN A 181 6.81 4.53 9.62
C GLN A 181 7.17 3.07 9.33
N ALA A 182 6.19 2.17 9.35
CA ALA A 182 6.42 0.75 9.06
C ALA A 182 6.89 0.49 7.61
N ILE A 183 6.38 1.25 6.64
CA ILE A 183 6.86 1.19 5.24
C ILE A 183 8.34 1.63 5.17
N VAL A 184 8.69 2.74 5.82
CA VAL A 184 10.09 3.22 5.88
C VAL A 184 11.00 2.19 6.54
N ASP A 185 10.57 1.58 7.63
CA ASP A 185 11.33 0.54 8.34
C ASP A 185 11.52 -0.71 7.47
N ALA A 186 10.48 -1.13 6.76
CA ALA A 186 10.56 -2.25 5.80
C ALA A 186 11.57 -1.97 4.66
N MET A 187 11.67 -0.72 4.20
CA MET A 187 12.69 -0.32 3.21
C MET A 187 14.11 -0.39 3.77
N ARG A 188 14.31 0.03 5.02
CA ARG A 188 15.63 -0.04 5.71
C ARG A 188 16.10 -1.49 5.89
N LEU A 189 15.23 -2.40 6.30
CA LEU A 189 15.53 -3.83 6.43
C LEU A 189 15.95 -4.43 5.09
N ALA A 190 15.27 -4.11 3.98
CA ALA A 190 15.66 -4.55 2.65
C ALA A 190 17.07 -4.09 2.26
N THR A 191 17.46 -2.88 2.65
CA THR A 191 18.81 -2.35 2.43
C THR A 191 19.87 -3.10 3.24
N ASN A 192 19.55 -3.46 4.49
CA ASN A 192 20.46 -4.21 5.35
C ASN A 192 20.67 -5.65 4.87
N GLU A 193 19.63 -6.32 4.40
CA GLU A 193 19.71 -7.66 3.79
C GLU A 193 20.69 -7.70 2.62
N ARG A 194 20.70 -6.67 1.76
CA ARG A 194 21.65 -6.58 0.63
C ARG A 194 23.10 -6.42 1.09
N ARG A 195 23.35 -5.76 2.23
CA ARG A 195 24.71 -5.61 2.80
C ARG A 195 25.23 -6.91 3.39
N SER A 196 24.39 -7.86 3.69
CA SER A 196 24.74 -9.17 4.25
C SER A 196 25.14 -10.20 3.18
N ILE A 197 25.10 -9.87 1.88
CA ILE A 197 25.66 -10.72 0.83
C ILE A 197 27.20 -10.64 0.97
N PRO A 198 27.90 -11.74 1.32
CA PRO A 198 29.34 -11.72 1.45
C PRO A 198 29.97 -11.33 0.10
N MET A 199 30.87 -10.36 0.12
CA MET A 199 31.59 -9.88 -1.07
C MET A 199 32.44 -10.97 -1.75
N GLN A 200 32.50 -12.15 -1.15
CA GLN A 200 33.24 -13.33 -1.66
C GLN A 200 32.56 -14.05 -2.82
N LEU A 201 31.32 -13.70 -3.18
CA LEU A 201 30.59 -14.33 -4.31
C LEU A 201 30.65 -13.52 -5.61
N LEU A 202 31.34 -12.41 -5.64
CA LEU A 202 31.61 -11.71 -6.90
C LEU A 202 32.87 -12.32 -7.52
N PRO A 203 32.80 -12.91 -8.74
CA PRO A 203 33.98 -13.37 -9.43
C PRO A 203 34.92 -12.18 -9.62
N SER A 204 36.20 -12.36 -9.26
CA SER A 204 37.23 -11.36 -9.48
C SER A 204 37.30 -10.99 -10.97
N PRO A 205 37.42 -9.70 -11.33
CA PRO A 205 37.43 -9.24 -12.72
C PRO A 205 38.70 -9.60 -13.52
N SER A 206 39.56 -10.47 -13.01
CA SER A 206 40.87 -10.75 -13.61
C SER A 206 40.99 -12.14 -14.23
N GLN A 207 40.02 -12.61 -15.02
CA GLN A 207 40.18 -13.77 -15.92
C GLN A 207 39.24 -13.72 -17.14
N ALA A 208 39.12 -12.56 -17.77
CA ALA A 208 38.66 -12.51 -19.16
C ALA A 208 39.90 -12.41 -20.07
N SER A 209 40.55 -13.54 -20.33
CA SER A 209 41.44 -13.67 -21.44
C SER A 209 40.63 -13.56 -22.71
N LEU A 210 40.84 -12.48 -23.48
CA LEU A 210 40.31 -12.33 -24.82
C LEU A 210 40.94 -13.39 -25.72
N PRO A 211 40.18 -14.18 -26.49
CA PRO A 211 40.73 -14.97 -27.55
C PRO A 211 41.07 -14.04 -28.73
N PHE A 212 42.30 -14.16 -29.20
CA PHE A 212 42.72 -13.60 -30.49
C PHE A 212 42.02 -14.30 -31.64
#